data_1a954f0c79166d8d81b672889b2c4e2d
#
_entry.id   1a954f0c79166d8d81b672889b2c4e2d
#
_cell.length_a   1.000
_cell.length_b   1.000
_cell.length_c   1.000
_cell.angle_alpha   90.00
_cell.angle_beta   90.00
_cell.angle_gamma   90.00
#
_symmetry.space_group_name_H-M   'P 1'
#
loop_
_entity.id
_entity.type
_entity.pdbx_description
1 polymer ?
#
loop_
_entity_poly.entity_id
_entity_poly.type
_entity_poly.pdbx_seq_one_letter_code
_entity_poly.pdbx_strand_id
1 'polypeptide(L)'
;NAQLYREAMELAAKYNIAVLAHCEDINLVNGGVMNEDVNARELGLGGITNSVEDIIIARDIMLSRDTGARLHLCHCSTKDSVSMVKHAKMEGIHVTAEVCPHHFTLTSDDIRKIEPTVDTEKKVAIEADADTNYKMNPPLRSREDRAALIAGVADGTIEVIATDHAPH
;
A
#
# COMPACT_ATOMS: atom_id res chain seq x y z
N ASN A 1 -6.49 11.45 -13.23
CA ASN A 1 -7.53 12.45 -12.90
C ASN A 1 -8.82 11.70 -12.59
N ALA A 2 -9.54 12.11 -11.54
CA ALA A 2 -10.71 11.39 -11.01
C ALA A 2 -11.86 11.26 -12.03
N GLN A 3 -12.07 12.24 -12.91
CA GLN A 3 -13.12 12.19 -13.93
C GLN A 3 -12.83 11.07 -14.97
N LEU A 4 -11.61 10.98 -15.45
CA LEU A 4 -11.21 9.92 -16.38
C LEU A 4 -11.34 8.53 -15.73
N TYR A 5 -10.99 8.44 -14.45
CA TYR A 5 -11.12 7.19 -13.71
C TYR A 5 -12.59 6.78 -13.52
N ARG A 6 -13.46 7.74 -13.23
CA ARG A 6 -14.92 7.52 -13.18
C ARG A 6 -15.47 6.99 -14.51
N GLU A 7 -15.10 7.60 -15.63
CA GLU A 7 -15.51 7.16 -16.97
C GLU A 7 -15.03 5.73 -17.25
N ALA A 8 -13.81 5.40 -16.85
CA ALA A 8 -13.28 4.02 -16.95
C ALA A 8 -14.09 3.04 -16.10
N MET A 9 -14.48 3.42 -14.87
CA MET A 9 -15.32 2.59 -14.00
C MET A 9 -16.74 2.41 -14.57
N GLU A 10 -17.35 3.45 -15.14
CA GLU A 10 -18.65 3.34 -15.84
C GLU A 10 -18.57 2.33 -16.99
N LEU A 11 -17.48 2.37 -17.74
CA LEU A 11 -17.25 1.42 -18.83
C LEU A 11 -17.03 -0.01 -18.31
N ALA A 12 -16.24 -0.15 -17.23
CA ALA A 12 -16.02 -1.44 -16.58
C ALA A 12 -17.31 -2.05 -16.04
N ALA A 13 -18.17 -1.24 -15.42
CA ALA A 13 -19.49 -1.67 -14.97
C ALA A 13 -20.36 -2.16 -16.13
N LYS A 14 -20.40 -1.43 -17.25
CA LYS A 14 -21.13 -1.79 -18.46
C LYS A 14 -20.74 -3.16 -19.01
N TYR A 15 -19.45 -3.49 -18.96
CA TYR A 15 -18.92 -4.77 -19.46
C TYR A 15 -18.76 -5.84 -18.37
N ASN A 16 -19.18 -5.54 -17.15
CA ASN A 16 -19.03 -6.43 -15.99
C ASN A 16 -17.57 -6.87 -15.73
N ILE A 17 -16.65 -5.94 -15.91
CA ILE A 17 -15.20 -6.12 -15.66
C ILE A 17 -14.86 -5.54 -14.29
N ALA A 18 -14.02 -6.24 -13.52
CA ALA A 18 -13.49 -5.69 -12.27
C ALA A 18 -12.35 -4.69 -12.56
N VAL A 19 -12.32 -3.60 -11.81
CA VAL A 19 -11.21 -2.64 -11.81
C VAL A 19 -10.27 -3.03 -10.69
N LEU A 20 -9.01 -3.31 -11.01
CA LEU A 20 -7.94 -3.55 -10.04
C LEU A 20 -7.18 -2.25 -9.85
N ALA A 21 -7.14 -1.75 -8.62
CA ALA A 21 -6.62 -0.43 -8.29
C ALA A 21 -5.37 -0.50 -7.44
N HIS A 22 -4.25 -0.01 -7.97
CA HIS A 22 -3.10 0.42 -7.18
C HIS A 22 -3.39 1.82 -6.63
N CYS A 23 -3.56 1.91 -5.31
CA CYS A 23 -4.02 3.14 -4.67
C CYS A 23 -2.85 3.96 -4.15
N GLU A 24 -2.43 4.95 -4.93
CA GLU A 24 -1.33 5.82 -4.58
C GLU A 24 -1.56 7.25 -5.10
N ASP A 25 -1.47 8.24 -4.22
CA ASP A 25 -1.34 9.64 -4.65
C ASP A 25 0.14 10.00 -4.75
N ILE A 26 0.66 9.98 -5.97
CA ILE A 26 2.08 10.24 -6.26
C ILE A 26 2.54 11.64 -5.85
N ASN A 27 1.64 12.62 -5.73
CA ASN A 27 2.00 13.96 -5.28
C ASN A 27 2.29 13.97 -3.77
N LEU A 28 1.61 13.10 -2.99
CA LEU A 28 1.85 12.97 -1.55
C LEU A 28 3.05 12.10 -1.21
N VAL A 29 3.53 11.25 -2.14
CA VAL A 29 4.78 10.48 -1.94
C VAL A 29 5.97 11.40 -1.72
N ASN A 30 6.04 12.51 -2.46
CA ASN A 30 7.02 13.60 -2.28
C ASN A 30 8.46 13.13 -2.07
N GLY A 31 8.90 12.14 -2.85
CA GLY A 31 10.24 11.55 -2.74
C GLY A 31 10.46 10.62 -1.55
N GLY A 32 9.40 10.26 -0.83
CA GLY A 32 9.44 9.28 0.25
C GLY A 32 9.83 7.89 -0.23
N VAL A 33 10.50 7.13 0.62
CA VAL A 33 11.02 5.78 0.29
C VAL A 33 10.61 4.70 1.28
N MET A 34 10.12 5.08 2.46
CA MET A 34 9.63 4.19 3.50
C MET A 34 8.45 4.82 4.25
N ASN A 35 7.87 4.13 5.22
CA ASN A 35 6.78 4.68 6.03
C ASN A 35 7.21 5.97 6.77
N GLU A 36 6.30 6.94 6.87
CA GLU A 36 6.55 8.17 7.64
C GLU A 36 6.39 7.92 9.14
N ASP A 37 7.51 7.69 9.82
CA ASP A 37 7.55 7.42 11.25
C ASP A 37 8.86 7.87 11.91
N VAL A 38 9.06 7.42 13.14
CA VAL A 38 10.31 7.72 13.90
C VAL A 38 11.50 7.06 13.22
N ASN A 39 11.36 5.82 12.72
CA ASN A 39 12.45 5.09 12.09
C ASN A 39 12.94 5.79 10.81
N ALA A 40 12.03 6.29 9.98
CA ALA A 40 12.40 7.09 8.79
C ALA A 40 13.25 8.31 9.16
N ARG A 41 12.86 9.01 10.23
CA ARG A 41 13.63 10.18 10.72
C ARG A 41 15.01 9.79 11.25
N GLU A 42 15.11 8.68 11.98
CA GLU A 42 16.38 8.17 12.50
C GLU A 42 17.34 7.70 11.40
N LEU A 43 16.78 7.14 10.32
CA LEU A 43 17.54 6.74 9.14
C LEU A 43 17.85 7.92 8.20
N GLY A 44 17.25 9.09 8.42
CA GLY A 44 17.41 10.25 7.53
C GLY A 44 16.71 10.10 6.18
N LEU A 45 15.70 9.22 6.08
CA LEU A 45 14.99 8.91 4.85
C LEU A 45 13.65 9.62 4.75
N GLY A 46 13.22 9.91 3.50
CA GLY A 46 11.92 10.50 3.23
C GLY A 46 10.77 9.54 3.57
N GLY A 47 9.77 10.03 4.30
CA GLY A 47 8.60 9.26 4.71
C GLY A 47 7.47 9.31 3.69
N ILE A 48 6.68 8.22 3.62
CA ILE A 48 5.44 8.08 2.88
C ILE A 48 4.31 7.92 3.89
N THR A 49 3.45 8.93 4.00
CA THR A 49 2.29 8.90 4.91
C THR A 49 1.25 7.88 4.46
N ASN A 50 0.47 7.33 5.40
CA ASN A 50 -0.66 6.45 5.09
C ASN A 50 -1.69 7.13 4.16
N SER A 51 -1.86 8.44 4.25
CA SER A 51 -2.78 9.21 3.41
C SER A 51 -2.51 9.08 1.91
N VAL A 52 -1.29 8.72 1.50
CA VAL A 52 -0.94 8.43 0.08
C VAL A 52 -1.85 7.34 -0.48
N GLU A 53 -2.12 6.30 0.31
CA GLU A 53 -2.99 5.17 -0.03
C GLU A 53 -4.45 5.48 0.31
N ASP A 54 -4.73 5.95 1.53
CA ASP A 54 -6.07 6.06 2.10
C ASP A 54 -6.98 6.99 1.31
N ILE A 55 -6.47 8.13 0.84
CA ILE A 55 -7.24 9.11 0.04
C ILE A 55 -7.68 8.50 -1.29
N ILE A 56 -6.82 7.72 -1.92
CA ILE A 56 -7.15 7.09 -3.21
C ILE A 56 -8.14 5.96 -3.00
N ILE A 57 -7.99 5.13 -1.97
CA ILE A 57 -8.96 4.10 -1.59
C ILE A 57 -10.34 4.72 -1.33
N ALA A 58 -10.41 5.79 -0.54
CA ALA A 58 -11.67 6.47 -0.26
C ALA A 58 -12.34 6.99 -1.54
N ARG A 59 -11.56 7.62 -2.43
CA ARG A 59 -12.04 8.09 -3.75
C ARG A 59 -12.59 6.94 -4.57
N ASP A 60 -11.84 5.85 -4.66
CA ASP A 60 -12.17 4.72 -5.54
C ASP A 60 -13.39 3.95 -5.05
N ILE A 61 -13.57 3.81 -3.73
CA ILE A 61 -14.79 3.26 -3.12
C ILE A 61 -16.01 4.13 -3.44
N MET A 62 -15.90 5.47 -3.31
CA MET A 62 -16.98 6.39 -3.65
C MET A 62 -17.35 6.28 -5.13
N LEU A 63 -16.38 6.21 -6.02
CA LEU A 63 -16.63 6.05 -7.45
C LEU A 63 -17.21 4.67 -7.79
N SER A 64 -16.78 3.61 -7.11
CA SER A 64 -17.39 2.26 -7.24
C SER A 64 -18.87 2.28 -6.86
N ARG A 65 -19.21 2.93 -5.74
CA ARG A 65 -20.60 3.11 -5.32
C ARG A 65 -21.42 3.86 -6.38
N ASP A 66 -20.90 4.97 -6.89
CA ASP A 66 -21.63 5.84 -7.82
C ASP A 66 -21.79 5.22 -9.22
N THR A 67 -20.86 4.40 -9.65
CA THR A 67 -20.86 3.77 -10.99
C THR A 67 -21.39 2.35 -11.02
N GLY A 68 -21.47 1.69 -9.86
CA GLY A 68 -21.78 0.27 -9.74
C GLY A 68 -20.67 -0.66 -10.24
N ALA A 69 -19.46 -0.14 -10.48
CA ALA A 69 -18.32 -0.95 -10.91
C ALA A 69 -17.81 -1.85 -9.77
N ARG A 70 -17.35 -3.05 -10.13
CA ARG A 70 -16.65 -3.93 -9.18
C ARG A 70 -15.23 -3.43 -9.01
N LEU A 71 -14.85 -3.14 -7.76
CA LEU A 71 -13.54 -2.64 -7.39
C LEU A 71 -12.75 -3.71 -6.64
N HIS A 72 -11.49 -3.90 -7.02
CA HIS A 72 -10.52 -4.67 -6.26
C HIS A 72 -9.35 -3.78 -5.88
N LEU A 73 -9.09 -3.66 -4.59
CA LEU A 73 -8.00 -2.84 -4.04
C LEU A 73 -6.75 -3.72 -3.88
N CYS A 74 -5.73 -3.44 -4.67
CA CYS A 74 -4.47 -4.18 -4.64
C CYS A 74 -3.65 -3.81 -3.39
N HIS A 75 -2.94 -4.80 -2.84
CA HIS A 75 -1.90 -4.68 -1.81
C HIS A 75 -2.17 -3.61 -0.74
N CYS A 76 -3.35 -3.64 -0.10
CA CYS A 76 -3.66 -2.74 1.02
C CYS A 76 -2.62 -2.85 2.14
N SER A 77 -2.19 -1.71 2.67
CA SER A 77 -1.10 -1.65 3.65
C SER A 77 -1.45 -0.94 4.96
N THR A 78 -2.58 -0.24 5.03
CA THR A 78 -2.94 0.60 6.18
C THR A 78 -4.13 0.07 6.97
N LYS A 79 -4.25 0.44 8.26
CA LYS A 79 -5.41 0.15 9.08
C LYS A 79 -6.68 0.83 8.57
N ASP A 80 -6.51 2.03 8.00
CA ASP A 80 -7.64 2.81 7.51
C ASP A 80 -8.18 2.22 6.20
N SER A 81 -7.33 1.64 5.35
CA SER A 81 -7.76 0.87 4.17
C SER A 81 -8.66 -0.31 4.59
N VAL A 82 -8.25 -1.09 5.59
CA VAL A 82 -9.06 -2.21 6.12
C VAL A 82 -10.42 -1.72 6.64
N SER A 83 -10.42 -0.62 7.41
CA SER A 83 -11.65 -0.02 7.94
C SER A 83 -12.59 0.45 6.82
N MET A 84 -12.07 1.12 5.79
CA MET A 84 -12.84 1.59 4.64
C MET A 84 -13.43 0.43 3.83
N VAL A 85 -12.66 -0.62 3.58
CA VAL A 85 -13.14 -1.84 2.90
C VAL A 85 -14.27 -2.48 3.69
N LYS A 86 -14.09 -2.66 5.00
CA LYS A 86 -15.13 -3.23 5.87
C LYS A 86 -16.43 -2.42 5.81
N HIS A 87 -16.33 -1.11 5.90
CA HIS A 87 -17.48 -0.21 5.84
C HIS A 87 -18.18 -0.27 4.48
N ALA A 88 -17.41 -0.20 3.39
CA ALA A 88 -17.95 -0.31 2.05
C ALA A 88 -18.73 -1.62 1.80
N LYS A 89 -18.23 -2.74 2.31
CA LYS A 89 -18.95 -4.03 2.25
C LYS A 89 -20.25 -4.02 3.04
N MET A 90 -20.26 -3.40 4.22
CA MET A 90 -21.48 -3.25 5.02
C MET A 90 -22.54 -2.39 4.31
N GLU A 91 -22.12 -1.42 3.49
CA GLU A 91 -22.99 -0.61 2.64
C GLU A 91 -23.42 -1.32 1.33
N GLY A 92 -22.95 -2.54 1.09
CA GLY A 92 -23.24 -3.31 -0.13
C GLY A 92 -22.50 -2.85 -1.38
N ILE A 93 -21.41 -2.08 -1.22
CA ILE A 93 -20.56 -1.69 -2.35
C ILE A 93 -19.75 -2.90 -2.80
N HIS A 94 -19.63 -3.11 -4.13
CA HIS A 94 -18.89 -4.22 -4.73
C HIS A 94 -17.38 -4.01 -4.66
N VAL A 95 -16.82 -4.13 -3.46
CA VAL A 95 -15.39 -3.99 -3.21
C VAL A 95 -14.81 -5.28 -2.64
N THR A 96 -13.61 -5.64 -3.12
CA THR A 96 -12.73 -6.68 -2.57
C THR A 96 -11.34 -6.09 -2.36
N ALA A 97 -10.53 -6.73 -1.53
CA ALA A 97 -9.18 -6.26 -1.24
C ALA A 97 -8.18 -7.40 -1.11
N GLU A 98 -6.93 -7.10 -1.37
CA GLU A 98 -5.82 -8.00 -1.13
C GLU A 98 -4.76 -7.39 -0.21
N VAL A 99 -3.95 -8.26 0.38
CA VAL A 99 -2.78 -7.90 1.18
C VAL A 99 -1.58 -8.73 0.76
N CYS A 100 -0.39 -8.14 0.82
CA CYS A 100 0.84 -8.87 0.54
C CYS A 100 1.43 -9.50 1.80
N PRO A 101 2.09 -10.68 1.70
CA PRO A 101 2.73 -11.35 2.83
C PRO A 101 3.68 -10.44 3.63
N HIS A 102 4.46 -9.60 2.96
CA HIS A 102 5.38 -8.69 3.63
C HIS A 102 4.65 -7.64 4.47
N HIS A 103 3.45 -7.18 4.09
CA HIS A 103 2.70 -6.17 4.84
C HIS A 103 2.08 -6.70 6.14
N PHE A 104 1.84 -8.02 6.26
CA PHE A 104 1.33 -8.60 7.51
C PHE A 104 2.37 -9.39 8.31
N THR A 105 3.61 -9.52 7.80
CA THR A 105 4.72 -10.17 8.52
C THR A 105 5.76 -9.19 9.04
N LEU A 106 6.04 -8.12 8.27
CA LEU A 106 7.05 -7.12 8.56
C LEU A 106 6.42 -5.76 8.91
N THR A 107 7.23 -4.88 9.46
CA THR A 107 6.89 -3.48 9.76
C THR A 107 8.05 -2.56 9.37
N SER A 108 7.83 -1.26 9.39
CA SER A 108 8.90 -0.27 9.19
C SER A 108 10.05 -0.40 10.21
N ASP A 109 9.77 -0.93 11.42
CA ASP A 109 10.80 -1.17 12.45
C ASP A 109 11.82 -2.25 12.04
N ASP A 110 11.50 -3.09 11.04
CA ASP A 110 12.41 -4.13 10.54
C ASP A 110 13.47 -3.56 9.60
N ILE A 111 13.27 -2.35 9.08
CA ILE A 111 14.23 -1.63 8.24
C ILE A 111 15.34 -1.08 9.12
N ARG A 112 16.56 -1.54 8.90
CA ARG A 112 17.71 -1.20 9.74
C ARG A 112 18.76 -0.44 8.95
N LYS A 113 19.54 0.37 9.68
CA LYS A 113 20.76 0.97 9.15
C LYS A 113 21.76 -0.13 8.82
N ILE A 114 22.36 -0.04 7.65
CA ILE A 114 23.45 -0.95 7.27
C ILE A 114 24.76 -0.34 7.80
N GLU A 115 25.56 -1.14 8.49
CA GLU A 115 26.92 -0.75 8.83
C GLU A 115 27.75 -0.52 7.56
N PRO A 116 28.52 0.56 7.50
CA PRO A 116 29.35 0.84 6.33
C PRO A 116 30.26 -0.34 6.01
N THR A 117 30.21 -0.83 4.79
CA THR A 117 31.10 -1.88 4.32
C THR A 117 32.17 -1.26 3.41
N VAL A 118 33.38 -1.81 3.47
CA VAL A 118 34.47 -1.42 2.58
C VAL A 118 34.52 -2.42 1.44
N ASP A 119 34.28 -1.96 0.23
CA ASP A 119 34.60 -2.78 -0.96
C ASP A 119 36.13 -2.92 -1.02
N THR A 120 36.63 -4.06 -0.61
CA THR A 120 38.07 -4.34 -0.52
C THR A 120 38.74 -4.40 -1.87
N GLU A 121 38.01 -4.64 -2.97
CA GLU A 121 38.55 -4.62 -4.32
C GLU A 121 38.67 -3.20 -4.89
N LYS A 122 37.64 -2.38 -4.62
CA LYS A 122 37.59 -0.99 -5.11
C LYS A 122 38.17 0.04 -4.13
N LYS A 123 38.43 -0.35 -2.88
CA LYS A 123 38.86 0.52 -1.78
C LYS A 123 37.93 1.73 -1.56
N VAL A 124 36.63 1.54 -1.80
CA VAL A 124 35.61 2.57 -1.63
C VAL A 124 34.71 2.16 -0.46
N ALA A 125 34.48 3.09 0.46
CA ALA A 125 33.45 2.90 1.49
C ALA A 125 32.09 2.96 0.81
N ILE A 126 31.28 1.91 1.02
CA ILE A 126 29.88 1.90 0.61
C ILE A 126 29.10 2.40 1.81
N GLU A 127 28.66 3.66 1.74
CA GLU A 127 27.70 4.22 2.68
C GLU A 127 26.31 3.83 2.21
N ALA A 128 25.65 2.92 2.94
CA ALA A 128 24.24 2.63 2.73
C ALA A 128 23.48 3.02 3.99
N ASP A 129 22.51 3.91 3.85
CA ASP A 129 21.74 4.41 4.98
C ASP A 129 20.75 3.37 5.52
N ALA A 130 20.21 2.51 4.64
CA ALA A 130 19.28 1.44 5.00
C ALA A 130 19.36 0.26 4.03
N ASP A 131 18.88 -0.91 4.46
CA ASP A 131 18.77 -2.10 3.60
C ASP A 131 17.69 -1.91 2.54
N THR A 132 18.11 -1.71 1.30
CA THR A 132 17.22 -1.49 0.15
C THR A 132 16.34 -2.68 -0.19
N ASN A 133 16.64 -3.89 0.32
CA ASN A 133 15.77 -5.07 0.16
C ASN A 133 14.41 -4.91 0.85
N TYR A 134 14.28 -3.98 1.79
CA TYR A 134 13.00 -3.63 2.43
C TYR A 134 12.23 -2.53 1.69
N LYS A 135 12.76 -1.99 0.57
CA LYS A 135 12.04 -1.01 -0.24
C LYS A 135 10.94 -1.69 -1.04
N MET A 136 9.71 -1.28 -0.81
CA MET A 136 8.52 -1.72 -1.54
C MET A 136 7.47 -0.63 -1.59
N ASN A 137 6.48 -0.80 -2.43
CA ASN A 137 5.39 0.15 -2.60
C ASN A 137 4.04 -0.59 -2.73
N PRO A 138 3.10 -0.41 -1.78
CA PRO A 138 3.19 0.44 -0.59
C PRO A 138 4.32 0.04 0.36
N PRO A 139 4.83 0.99 1.20
CA PRO A 139 5.91 0.67 2.14
C PRO A 139 5.43 -0.23 3.27
N LEU A 140 6.37 -0.89 3.96
CA LEU A 140 6.12 -1.53 5.24
C LEU A 140 5.62 -0.49 6.24
N ARG A 141 4.49 -0.74 6.88
CA ARG A 141 3.81 0.21 7.76
C ARG A 141 4.09 -0.05 9.24
N SER A 142 3.32 0.60 10.09
CA SER A 142 3.40 0.46 11.54
C SER A 142 2.93 -0.92 12.03
N ARG A 143 3.20 -1.22 13.31
CA ARG A 143 2.67 -2.42 13.98
C ARG A 143 1.14 -2.39 14.07
N GLU A 144 0.55 -1.21 14.19
CA GLU A 144 -0.91 -1.05 14.22
C GLU A 144 -1.53 -1.39 12.87
N ASP A 145 -0.93 -0.90 11.78
CA ASP A 145 -1.38 -1.22 10.42
C ASP A 145 -1.29 -2.73 10.18
N ARG A 146 -0.14 -3.33 10.50
CA ARG A 146 0.04 -4.79 10.40
C ARG A 146 -1.01 -5.57 11.18
N ALA A 147 -1.29 -5.16 12.42
CA ALA A 147 -2.29 -5.83 13.25
C ALA A 147 -3.70 -5.73 12.62
N ALA A 148 -4.05 -4.59 12.03
CA ALA A 148 -5.33 -4.41 11.35
C ALA A 148 -5.42 -5.28 10.08
N LEU A 149 -4.35 -5.40 9.30
CA LEU A 149 -4.30 -6.29 8.13
C LEU A 149 -4.52 -7.75 8.53
N ILE A 150 -3.84 -8.23 9.58
CA ILE A 150 -4.02 -9.60 10.10
C ILE A 150 -5.47 -9.83 10.54
N ALA A 151 -6.05 -8.86 11.26
CA ALA A 151 -7.45 -8.93 11.68
C ALA A 151 -8.41 -8.95 10.48
N GLY A 152 -8.14 -8.13 9.47
CA GLY A 152 -8.93 -8.05 8.23
C GLY A 152 -8.90 -9.35 7.41
N VAL A 153 -7.76 -10.04 7.37
CA VAL A 153 -7.67 -11.38 6.76
C VAL A 153 -8.44 -12.40 7.61
N ALA A 154 -8.30 -12.35 8.93
CA ALA A 154 -8.91 -13.32 9.83
C ALA A 154 -10.45 -13.21 9.85
N ASP A 155 -11.03 -12.01 9.71
CA ASP A 155 -12.47 -11.79 9.72
C ASP A 155 -13.10 -11.78 8.30
N GLY A 156 -12.31 -11.95 7.25
CA GLY A 156 -12.76 -11.97 5.86
C GLY A 156 -13.05 -10.58 5.26
N THR A 157 -12.62 -9.52 5.91
CA THR A 157 -12.65 -8.16 5.32
C THR A 157 -11.72 -8.09 4.11
N ILE A 158 -10.56 -8.74 4.19
CA ILE A 158 -9.61 -8.92 3.08
C ILE A 158 -9.66 -10.38 2.63
N GLU A 159 -9.98 -10.61 1.36
CA GLU A 159 -10.22 -11.97 0.84
C GLU A 159 -9.02 -12.59 0.16
N VAL A 160 -8.04 -11.78 -0.27
CA VAL A 160 -6.96 -12.24 -1.14
C VAL A 160 -5.61 -11.96 -0.48
N ILE A 161 -4.72 -12.93 -0.62
CA ILE A 161 -3.29 -12.76 -0.34
C ILE A 161 -2.57 -12.85 -1.68
N ALA A 162 -1.92 -11.76 -2.09
CA ALA A 162 -1.16 -11.67 -3.32
C ALA A 162 0.28 -11.28 -3.02
N THR A 163 1.23 -11.84 -3.75
CA THR A 163 2.66 -11.60 -3.47
C THR A 163 3.17 -10.29 -4.05
N ASP A 164 2.47 -9.75 -5.04
CA ASP A 164 2.92 -8.60 -5.84
C ASP A 164 4.35 -8.80 -6.38
N HIS A 165 4.65 -10.04 -6.83
CA HIS A 165 5.97 -10.40 -7.34
C HIS A 165 6.22 -9.70 -8.68
N ALA A 166 7.04 -8.66 -8.65
CA ALA A 166 7.41 -7.84 -9.81
C ALA A 166 8.95 -7.86 -9.99
N PRO A 167 9.50 -8.84 -10.70
CA PRO A 167 10.95 -8.88 -10.97
C PRO A 167 11.33 -7.73 -11.93
N HIS A 168 12.36 -6.99 -11.55
CA HIS A 168 12.89 -5.85 -12.31
C HIS A 168 14.19 -6.20 -13.02
#